data_97eca8360461b38f0e4824671ac3e5ce
#
_entry.id   97eca8360461b38f0e4824671ac3e5ce
#
_cell.length_a   1.000
_cell.length_b   1.000
_cell.length_c   1.000
_cell.angle_alpha   90.00
_cell.angle_beta   90.00
_cell.angle_gamma   90.00
#
_symmetry.space_group_name_H-M   'P 1'
#
loop_
_entity.id
_entity.type
_entity.pdbx_description
1 polymer ?
#
loop_
_entity_poly.entity_id
_entity_poly.type
_entity_poly.pdbx_seq_one_letter_code
_entity_poly.pdbx_strand_id
1 'polypeptide(L)'
;MATTITLTADEYDALLAERARLTQQLRVVTVERDVLKERLDAFLRRLFAAKSEARNAAQGDLFLNEAEALAPAGTPVAEEVEAEGIEIAGHLRKKRGRKPLDPHLPREIVRHELPASERVCAHDGTALVEIGVDISEQLDIIPQQVRVIQHQRVKYACPCCDEGIRVSPAPARIIPKGLLSESALAWVVSAKYQDALPLYRQAALLGRFGGDLSRNTLAASIVRVGEAVQPIINLLRDHLLEADLVLGDETVIQVLKEPGRSAQSKSYLWAQMTGSGPPIRLFAYAPGRGGNQATHLYAGIKAGAVLMSDGYEVYNAIAEANGLTHLGCWAHARRYFVEAEAVIPKAARGPEQPATQFIAAIGELYAIEAKAKDFTPPQRGQLRNEHSRPVLTKIEALLVRHLHRVMPNSLLGKALHYLSAQWPKLIRFVGNGAWPIDNNLCENAIRPFVVGRRNWLFADTVAGANASAHLYSLIETCKANRIDPYTYLVDLFRKLPLATTVDEFEKLLPWHLTQPVAAT
;
A
#
# COMPACT_ATOMS: atom_id res chain seq x y z
N MET A 1 -1.68 -14.62 76.41
CA MET A 1 -0.28 -14.78 76.86
C MET A 1 0.60 -14.61 75.61
N ALA A 2 1.45 -13.63 75.54
CA ALA A 2 2.41 -13.48 74.45
C ALA A 2 3.56 -14.48 74.69
N THR A 3 3.75 -15.43 73.78
CA THR A 3 4.86 -16.36 73.85
C THR A 3 6.12 -15.64 73.37
N THR A 4 7.03 -15.39 74.26
CA THR A 4 8.34 -14.79 73.93
C THR A 4 9.26 -15.92 73.44
N ILE A 5 9.72 -15.81 72.19
CA ILE A 5 10.71 -16.74 71.60
C ILE A 5 12.07 -16.03 71.71
N THR A 6 13.03 -16.70 72.39
CA THR A 6 14.42 -16.20 72.46
C THR A 6 15.23 -16.90 71.37
N LEU A 7 15.86 -16.14 70.47
CA LEU A 7 16.75 -16.63 69.44
C LEU A 7 18.20 -16.29 69.81
N THR A 8 19.13 -17.13 69.44
CA THR A 8 20.54 -16.81 69.46
C THR A 8 20.87 -15.79 68.33
N ALA A 9 21.96 -15.06 68.45
CA ALA A 9 22.36 -14.12 67.37
C ALA A 9 22.53 -14.80 66.02
N ASP A 10 23.12 -16.01 65.99
CA ASP A 10 23.33 -16.78 64.78
C ASP A 10 22.01 -17.24 64.15
N GLU A 11 21.02 -17.66 64.96
CA GLU A 11 19.68 -18.04 64.47
C GLU A 11 18.94 -16.84 63.89
N TYR A 12 19.09 -15.65 64.51
CA TYR A 12 18.48 -14.43 64.01
C TYR A 12 19.08 -14.00 62.64
N ASP A 13 20.41 -14.06 62.52
CA ASP A 13 21.12 -13.73 61.30
C ASP A 13 20.79 -14.75 60.16
N ALA A 14 20.67 -16.02 60.47
CA ALA A 14 20.23 -17.05 59.54
C ALA A 14 18.80 -16.78 59.01
N LEU A 15 17.86 -16.39 59.89
CA LEU A 15 16.50 -16.02 59.51
C LEU A 15 16.45 -14.76 58.66
N LEU A 16 17.30 -13.76 58.94
CA LEU A 16 17.41 -12.55 58.09
C LEU A 16 17.94 -12.87 56.70
N ALA A 17 18.96 -13.75 56.60
CA ALA A 17 19.51 -14.20 55.32
C ALA A 17 18.46 -15.00 54.53
N GLU A 18 17.74 -15.90 55.17
CA GLU A 18 16.68 -16.67 54.53
C GLU A 18 15.52 -15.80 54.07
N ARG A 19 15.09 -14.83 54.89
CA ARG A 19 14.09 -13.82 54.49
C ARG A 19 14.54 -13.02 53.26
N ALA A 20 15.79 -12.58 53.22
CA ALA A 20 16.35 -11.86 52.08
C ALA A 20 16.35 -12.73 50.80
N ARG A 21 16.76 -13.98 50.94
CA ARG A 21 16.74 -14.98 49.83
C ARG A 21 15.33 -15.21 49.32
N LEU A 22 14.36 -15.47 50.18
CA LEU A 22 12.95 -15.68 49.81
C LEU A 22 12.33 -14.42 49.17
N THR A 23 12.65 -13.23 49.69
CA THR A 23 12.20 -11.96 49.12
C THR A 23 12.74 -11.80 47.70
N GLN A 24 14.01 -12.13 47.46
CA GLN A 24 14.63 -12.09 46.15
C GLN A 24 13.97 -13.09 45.20
N GLN A 25 13.75 -14.33 45.64
CA GLN A 25 13.06 -15.34 44.84
C GLN A 25 11.63 -14.94 44.50
N LEU A 26 10.87 -14.41 45.46
CA LEU A 26 9.51 -13.90 45.24
C LEU A 26 9.51 -12.79 44.18
N ARG A 27 10.49 -11.89 44.21
CA ARG A 27 10.63 -10.82 43.25
C ARG A 27 10.85 -11.37 41.83
N VAL A 28 11.74 -12.36 41.66
CA VAL A 28 12.01 -13.00 40.37
C VAL A 28 10.75 -13.69 39.83
N VAL A 29 10.10 -14.52 40.62
CA VAL A 29 8.87 -15.26 40.22
C VAL A 29 7.73 -14.29 39.91
N THR A 30 7.58 -13.19 40.65
CA THR A 30 6.58 -12.16 40.37
C THR A 30 6.80 -11.52 39.00
N VAL A 31 8.04 -11.19 38.70
CA VAL A 31 8.40 -10.57 37.38
C VAL A 31 8.18 -11.56 36.23
N GLU A 32 8.58 -12.84 36.39
CA GLU A 32 8.32 -13.90 35.40
C GLU A 32 6.83 -14.09 35.14
N ARG A 33 6.02 -14.13 36.21
CA ARG A 33 4.55 -14.21 36.12
C ARG A 33 3.99 -13.03 35.30
N ASP A 34 4.44 -11.81 35.60
CA ASP A 34 3.92 -10.60 34.94
C ASP A 34 4.27 -10.58 33.45
N VAL A 35 5.48 -11.03 33.07
CA VAL A 35 5.88 -11.19 31.66
C VAL A 35 5.05 -12.27 30.96
N LEU A 36 4.81 -13.40 31.61
CA LEU A 36 3.99 -14.48 31.03
C LEU A 36 2.54 -14.03 30.85
N LYS A 37 2.00 -13.28 31.82
CA LYS A 37 0.65 -12.70 31.72
C LYS A 37 0.56 -11.70 30.57
N GLU A 38 1.52 -10.81 30.41
CA GLU A 38 1.59 -9.87 29.29
C GLU A 38 1.60 -10.58 27.93
N ARG A 39 2.42 -11.65 27.81
CA ARG A 39 2.47 -12.48 26.60
C ARG A 39 1.15 -13.19 26.31
N LEU A 40 0.50 -13.72 27.34
CA LEU A 40 -0.80 -14.38 27.21
C LEU A 40 -1.87 -13.38 26.76
N ASP A 41 -1.92 -12.19 27.37
CA ASP A 41 -2.87 -11.15 27.01
C ASP A 41 -2.66 -10.66 25.57
N ALA A 42 -1.40 -10.52 25.14
CA ALA A 42 -1.07 -10.20 23.75
C ALA A 42 -1.50 -11.30 22.77
N PHE A 43 -1.27 -12.56 23.14
CA PHE A 43 -1.69 -13.72 22.33
C PHE A 43 -3.22 -13.83 22.23
N LEU A 44 -3.94 -13.69 23.34
CA LEU A 44 -5.40 -13.70 23.38
C LEU A 44 -5.99 -12.58 22.54
N ARG A 45 -5.42 -11.38 22.57
CA ARG A 45 -5.83 -10.28 21.68
C ARG A 45 -5.64 -10.59 20.21
N ARG A 46 -4.51 -11.23 19.82
CA ARG A 46 -4.30 -11.65 18.42
C ARG A 46 -5.32 -12.71 17.97
N LEU A 47 -5.76 -13.59 18.87
CA LEU A 47 -6.73 -14.63 18.55
C LEU A 47 -8.18 -14.14 18.56
N PHE A 48 -8.54 -13.33 19.55
CA PHE A 48 -9.93 -13.00 19.87
C PHE A 48 -10.29 -11.53 19.65
N ALA A 49 -9.32 -10.63 19.35
CA ALA A 49 -9.67 -9.30 18.94
C ALA A 49 -10.54 -9.38 17.68
N ALA A 50 -11.69 -8.72 17.73
CA ALA A 50 -12.57 -8.64 16.59
C ALA A 50 -11.75 -8.19 15.38
N LYS A 51 -11.69 -9.01 14.35
CA LYS A 51 -11.09 -8.67 13.05
C LYS A 51 -11.98 -7.68 12.28
N SER A 52 -12.76 -6.87 13.02
CA SER A 52 -13.56 -5.84 12.44
C SER A 52 -12.67 -4.66 12.08
N GLU A 53 -12.84 -4.14 10.90
CA GLU A 53 -12.24 -2.89 10.44
C GLU A 53 -12.82 -1.66 11.16
N ALA A 54 -13.60 -1.86 12.24
CA ALA A 54 -14.16 -0.80 13.04
C ALA A 54 -13.04 0.01 13.72
N ARG A 55 -12.90 1.24 13.31
CA ARG A 55 -11.92 2.21 13.78
C ARG A 55 -12.18 2.57 15.24
N ASN A 56 -11.17 2.49 16.06
CA ASN A 56 -11.19 3.11 17.36
C ASN A 56 -10.71 4.57 17.20
N ALA A 57 -11.56 5.54 17.47
CA ALA A 57 -11.28 6.97 17.27
C ALA A 57 -9.99 7.47 17.99
N ALA A 58 -9.49 6.75 18.99
CA ALA A 58 -8.25 7.03 19.67
C ALA A 58 -6.97 6.49 18.97
N GLN A 59 -7.12 5.66 17.93
CA GLN A 59 -6.01 5.16 17.09
C GLN A 59 -5.92 5.93 15.76
N GLY A 60 -6.57 7.08 15.74
CA GLY A 60 -7.05 7.80 14.55
C GLY A 60 -6.08 8.00 13.44
N ASP A 61 -4.81 8.30 13.60
CA ASP A 61 -4.16 8.92 12.46
C ASP A 61 -2.82 8.35 12.01
N LEU A 62 -2.18 7.46 12.79
CA LEU A 62 -0.85 6.95 12.45
C LEU A 62 -0.81 5.51 11.91
N PHE A 63 -1.94 4.81 11.96
CA PHE A 63 -2.17 3.53 11.27
C PHE A 63 -3.26 3.62 10.22
N LEU A 64 -3.68 4.85 9.91
CA LEU A 64 -4.54 5.10 8.78
C LEU A 64 -3.89 4.54 7.54
N ASN A 65 -4.67 3.75 6.86
CA ASN A 65 -4.51 3.53 5.46
C ASN A 65 -4.25 4.87 4.78
N GLU A 66 -3.04 5.11 4.29
CA GLU A 66 -2.78 6.31 3.50
C GLU A 66 -3.68 6.43 2.28
N ALA A 67 -4.22 5.31 1.77
CA ALA A 67 -5.28 5.34 0.77
C ALA A 67 -6.55 6.06 1.27
N GLU A 68 -6.79 6.06 2.58
CA GLU A 68 -7.89 6.82 3.20
C GLU A 68 -7.43 8.21 3.66
N ALA A 69 -6.14 8.43 3.91
CA ALA A 69 -5.57 9.74 4.20
C ALA A 69 -5.38 10.58 2.92
N LEU A 70 -5.19 9.94 1.77
CA LEU A 70 -5.16 10.57 0.44
C LEU A 70 -6.56 10.71 -0.16
N ALA A 71 -7.56 9.99 0.36
CA ALA A 71 -8.95 10.30 0.04
C ALA A 71 -9.27 11.70 0.62
N PRO A 72 -9.76 12.64 -0.19
CA PRO A 72 -10.29 13.89 0.35
C PRO A 72 -11.28 13.52 1.43
N ALA A 73 -11.17 14.14 2.63
CA ALA A 73 -11.89 13.83 3.85
C ALA A 73 -13.31 13.33 3.57
N GLY A 74 -13.51 12.06 3.89
CA GLY A 74 -14.59 11.24 3.38
C GLY A 74 -15.95 11.90 3.41
N THR A 75 -16.65 11.77 2.32
CA THR A 75 -18.10 11.90 2.30
C THR A 75 -18.63 10.67 3.04
N PRO A 76 -19.29 10.80 4.19
CA PRO A 76 -20.03 9.68 4.76
C PRO A 76 -21.10 9.28 3.73
N VAL A 77 -21.19 7.99 3.45
CA VAL A 77 -22.38 7.44 2.79
C VAL A 77 -23.55 7.83 3.65
N ALA A 78 -24.41 8.72 3.15
CA ALA A 78 -25.60 9.13 3.85
C ALA A 78 -26.60 7.99 3.76
N GLU A 79 -26.78 7.24 4.85
CA GLU A 79 -28.05 6.63 5.14
C GLU A 79 -29.03 7.78 5.41
N GLU A 80 -30.12 7.79 4.69
CA GLU A 80 -31.24 8.69 4.94
C GLU A 80 -31.85 8.32 6.30
N VAL A 81 -31.45 9.04 7.34
CA VAL A 81 -32.17 9.12 8.60
C VAL A 81 -32.52 10.58 8.80
N GLU A 82 -33.81 10.87 8.78
CA GLU A 82 -34.33 12.12 9.31
C GLU A 82 -33.91 12.26 10.76
N ALA A 83 -32.96 13.16 11.04
CA ALA A 83 -32.52 13.45 12.38
C ALA A 83 -32.97 14.85 12.77
N GLU A 84 -33.83 14.90 13.79
CA GLU A 84 -34.14 16.08 14.58
C GLU A 84 -32.85 16.77 15.04
N GLY A 85 -32.81 18.09 14.89
CA GLY A 85 -31.65 18.89 15.21
C GLY A 85 -31.35 18.94 16.70
N ILE A 86 -30.14 18.55 17.08
CA ILE A 86 -29.56 18.86 18.40
C ILE A 86 -28.65 20.08 18.20
N GLU A 87 -29.03 21.21 18.81
CA GLU A 87 -28.18 22.39 18.91
C GLU A 87 -26.97 22.11 19.82
N ILE A 88 -25.78 22.10 19.23
CA ILE A 88 -24.53 22.17 19.97
C ILE A 88 -23.96 23.57 19.73
N ALA A 89 -23.79 24.33 20.81
CA ALA A 89 -23.31 25.69 20.79
C ALA A 89 -21.95 25.81 20.07
N GLY A 90 -21.90 26.61 18.97
CA GLY A 90 -20.67 27.23 18.51
C GLY A 90 -20.15 26.91 17.12
N HIS A 91 -20.77 26.03 16.28
CA HIS A 91 -20.34 25.87 14.88
C HIS A 91 -21.52 25.67 13.92
N LEU A 92 -21.79 26.71 13.13
CA LEU A 92 -22.65 26.62 11.95
C LEU A 92 -21.96 25.75 10.87
N ARG A 93 -22.27 24.46 10.82
CA ARG A 93 -21.87 23.58 9.73
C ARG A 93 -22.74 23.89 8.52
N LYS A 94 -22.18 24.58 7.50
CA LYS A 94 -22.86 24.70 6.20
C LYS A 94 -23.16 23.28 5.69
N LYS A 95 -24.44 22.96 5.42
CA LYS A 95 -24.82 21.74 4.70
C LYS A 95 -24.07 21.76 3.35
N ARG A 96 -23.10 20.87 3.16
CA ARG A 96 -22.49 20.64 1.84
C ARG A 96 -23.54 19.93 0.99
N GLY A 97 -24.08 20.61 0.00
CA GLY A 97 -24.91 20.02 -1.03
C GLY A 97 -24.19 18.87 -1.75
N ARG A 98 -24.93 18.03 -2.48
CA ARG A 98 -24.35 16.99 -3.37
C ARG A 98 -23.26 17.62 -4.26
N LYS A 99 -22.10 16.96 -4.37
CA LYS A 99 -21.08 17.35 -5.33
C LYS A 99 -21.67 17.17 -6.75
N PRO A 100 -21.60 18.17 -7.63
CA PRO A 100 -22.10 18.02 -8.99
C PRO A 100 -21.36 16.87 -9.71
N LEU A 101 -22.09 16.22 -10.64
CA LEU A 101 -21.50 15.18 -11.48
C LEU A 101 -20.45 15.80 -12.41
N ASP A 102 -19.44 15.01 -12.81
CA ASP A 102 -18.36 15.48 -13.67
C ASP A 102 -18.91 16.06 -14.98
N PRO A 103 -18.58 17.31 -15.34
CA PRO A 103 -19.08 17.94 -16.56
C PRO A 103 -18.61 17.25 -17.85
N HIS A 104 -17.52 16.46 -17.79
CA HIS A 104 -16.99 15.72 -18.95
C HIS A 104 -17.73 14.41 -19.24
N LEU A 105 -18.60 13.94 -18.33
CA LEU A 105 -19.42 12.76 -18.61
C LEU A 105 -20.45 13.08 -19.69
N PRO A 106 -20.66 12.18 -20.68
CA PRO A 106 -21.71 12.35 -21.67
C PRO A 106 -23.09 12.41 -20.99
N ARG A 107 -23.96 13.28 -21.48
CA ARG A 107 -25.31 13.45 -20.97
C ARG A 107 -26.32 13.05 -22.01
N GLU A 108 -27.15 12.08 -21.67
CA GLU A 108 -28.33 11.73 -22.44
C GLU A 108 -29.51 12.54 -21.89
N ILE A 109 -30.14 13.35 -22.75
CA ILE A 109 -31.25 14.23 -22.36
C ILE A 109 -32.55 13.45 -22.53
N VAL A 110 -33.21 13.13 -21.42
CA VAL A 110 -34.56 12.58 -21.40
C VAL A 110 -35.52 13.68 -21.06
N ARG A 111 -36.34 14.10 -22.03
CA ARG A 111 -37.30 15.16 -21.87
C ARG A 111 -38.64 14.60 -21.45
N HIS A 112 -39.19 15.07 -20.33
CA HIS A 112 -40.53 14.74 -19.85
C HIS A 112 -41.45 15.91 -20.11
N GLU A 113 -42.51 15.67 -20.84
CA GLU A 113 -43.49 16.69 -21.19
C GLU A 113 -44.87 16.31 -20.69
N LEU A 114 -45.69 17.31 -20.37
CA LEU A 114 -47.12 17.09 -20.05
C LEU A 114 -47.84 16.58 -21.31
N PRO A 115 -48.83 15.67 -21.15
CA PRO A 115 -49.70 15.30 -22.26
C PRO A 115 -50.37 16.52 -22.87
N ALA A 116 -50.69 16.50 -24.18
CA ALA A 116 -51.29 17.65 -24.86
C ALA A 116 -52.59 18.12 -24.21
N SER A 117 -53.38 17.18 -23.60
CA SER A 117 -54.62 17.47 -22.85
C SER A 117 -54.39 18.28 -21.58
N GLU A 118 -53.20 18.25 -21.01
CA GLU A 118 -52.86 18.97 -19.77
C GLU A 118 -52.10 20.29 -20.04
N ARG A 119 -51.79 20.60 -21.31
CA ARG A 119 -51.12 21.85 -21.72
C ARG A 119 -52.12 22.98 -21.98
N VAL A 120 -53.19 23.03 -21.23
CA VAL A 120 -54.26 24.04 -21.35
C VAL A 120 -54.46 24.70 -20.00
N CYS A 121 -54.61 26.02 -19.98
CA CYS A 121 -54.89 26.79 -18.78
C CYS A 121 -56.25 26.41 -18.20
N ALA A 122 -56.27 26.07 -16.92
CA ALA A 122 -57.50 25.66 -16.24
C ALA A 122 -58.53 26.82 -16.05
N HIS A 123 -58.12 28.09 -16.22
CA HIS A 123 -58.96 29.27 -16.02
C HIS A 123 -59.60 29.80 -17.31
N ASP A 124 -58.84 29.80 -18.43
CA ASP A 124 -59.30 30.45 -19.65
C ASP A 124 -59.18 29.58 -20.92
N GLY A 125 -58.67 28.36 -20.79
CA GLY A 125 -58.55 27.44 -21.91
C GLY A 125 -57.40 27.75 -22.88
N THR A 126 -56.57 28.73 -22.59
CA THR A 126 -55.43 29.10 -23.46
C THR A 126 -54.32 28.04 -23.41
N ALA A 127 -53.68 27.74 -24.53
CA ALA A 127 -52.54 26.83 -24.59
C ALA A 127 -51.36 27.35 -23.75
N LEU A 128 -50.85 26.50 -22.85
CA LEU A 128 -49.70 26.80 -22.02
C LEU A 128 -48.40 26.81 -22.87
N VAL A 129 -47.54 27.78 -22.63
CA VAL A 129 -46.22 27.92 -23.28
C VAL A 129 -45.12 27.48 -22.30
N GLU A 130 -44.07 26.88 -22.85
CA GLU A 130 -42.90 26.50 -22.08
C GLU A 130 -42.15 27.75 -21.58
N ILE A 131 -41.88 27.82 -20.28
CA ILE A 131 -41.17 28.95 -19.65
C ILE A 131 -39.79 28.54 -19.08
N GLY A 132 -39.46 27.23 -19.09
CA GLY A 132 -38.19 26.69 -18.61
C GLY A 132 -38.28 25.20 -18.32
N VAL A 133 -37.13 24.65 -17.89
CA VAL A 133 -37.01 23.22 -17.52
C VAL A 133 -36.32 23.11 -16.16
N ASP A 134 -36.86 22.26 -15.31
CA ASP A 134 -36.15 21.81 -14.11
C ASP A 134 -35.24 20.64 -14.47
N ILE A 135 -33.94 20.76 -14.16
CA ILE A 135 -32.93 19.75 -14.49
C ILE A 135 -32.59 18.96 -13.24
N SER A 136 -32.72 17.65 -13.33
CA SER A 136 -32.19 16.71 -12.36
C SER A 136 -31.27 15.72 -13.07
N GLU A 137 -30.12 15.42 -12.47
CA GLU A 137 -29.13 14.50 -13.06
C GLU A 137 -29.04 13.21 -12.24
N GLN A 138 -28.97 12.07 -12.94
CA GLN A 138 -28.73 10.74 -12.39
C GLN A 138 -27.52 10.13 -13.09
N LEU A 139 -26.65 9.43 -12.34
CA LEU A 139 -25.56 8.66 -12.92
C LEU A 139 -26.10 7.30 -13.38
N ASP A 140 -25.92 7.00 -14.66
CA ASP A 140 -26.21 5.70 -15.24
C ASP A 140 -24.95 4.93 -15.60
N ILE A 141 -24.99 3.60 -15.61
CA ILE A 141 -23.89 2.70 -15.93
C ILE A 141 -24.30 1.77 -17.06
N ILE A 142 -23.65 1.93 -18.21
CA ILE A 142 -23.81 1.01 -19.33
C ILE A 142 -22.98 -0.24 -19.04
N PRO A 143 -23.60 -1.46 -18.99
CA PRO A 143 -22.86 -2.70 -18.77
C PRO A 143 -21.77 -2.93 -19.81
N GLN A 144 -20.66 -3.59 -19.40
CA GLN A 144 -19.58 -3.96 -20.30
C GLN A 144 -20.07 -4.81 -21.48
N GLN A 145 -19.52 -4.55 -22.66
CA GLN A 145 -19.79 -5.32 -23.86
C GLN A 145 -18.58 -6.16 -24.25
N VAL A 146 -18.82 -7.43 -24.59
CA VAL A 146 -17.83 -8.34 -25.19
C VAL A 146 -18.11 -8.44 -26.68
N ARG A 147 -17.08 -8.25 -27.50
CA ARG A 147 -17.18 -8.36 -28.95
C ARG A 147 -16.04 -9.17 -29.52
N VAL A 148 -16.26 -9.78 -30.69
CA VAL A 148 -15.22 -10.46 -31.48
C VAL A 148 -14.68 -9.50 -32.52
N ILE A 149 -13.35 -9.39 -32.60
CA ILE A 149 -12.67 -8.68 -33.68
C ILE A 149 -12.22 -9.72 -34.71
N GLN A 150 -12.82 -9.71 -35.88
CA GLN A 150 -12.47 -10.60 -36.97
C GLN A 150 -11.43 -9.94 -37.89
N HIS A 151 -10.18 -10.43 -37.84
CA HIS A 151 -9.11 -9.96 -38.72
C HIS A 151 -9.14 -10.74 -40.03
N GLN A 152 -9.56 -10.09 -41.13
CA GLN A 152 -9.56 -10.68 -42.48
C GLN A 152 -8.28 -10.25 -43.21
N ARG A 153 -7.42 -11.22 -43.52
CA ARG A 153 -6.18 -11.01 -44.27
C ARG A 153 -6.38 -11.39 -45.71
N VAL A 154 -6.41 -10.41 -46.57
CA VAL A 154 -6.66 -10.64 -48.01
C VAL A 154 -5.48 -11.37 -48.62
N LYS A 155 -5.78 -12.37 -49.44
CA LYS A 155 -4.83 -13.13 -50.27
C LYS A 155 -4.93 -12.65 -51.69
N TYR A 156 -3.81 -12.36 -52.30
CA TYR A 156 -3.69 -11.94 -53.69
C TYR A 156 -2.96 -13.04 -54.48
N ALA A 157 -3.46 -13.40 -55.65
CA ALA A 157 -2.81 -14.32 -56.59
C ALA A 157 -2.71 -13.64 -57.95
N CYS A 158 -1.69 -13.97 -58.74
CA CYS A 158 -1.58 -13.55 -60.13
C CYS A 158 -2.60 -14.29 -60.98
N PRO A 159 -3.42 -13.62 -61.78
CA PRO A 159 -4.38 -14.33 -62.69
C PRO A 159 -3.70 -14.96 -63.93
N CYS A 160 -2.44 -14.64 -64.17
CA CYS A 160 -1.71 -15.06 -65.36
C CYS A 160 -0.69 -16.19 -65.11
N CYS A 161 -0.30 -16.45 -63.88
CA CYS A 161 0.65 -17.48 -63.51
C CYS A 161 0.23 -18.09 -62.16
N ASP A 162 0.41 -19.40 -61.99
CA ASP A 162 0.09 -20.12 -60.75
C ASP A 162 1.14 -19.90 -59.65
N GLU A 163 2.15 -19.06 -59.87
CA GLU A 163 3.21 -18.77 -58.91
C GLU A 163 2.94 -17.50 -58.13
N GLY A 164 3.00 -17.61 -56.81
CA GLY A 164 3.10 -16.48 -55.89
C GLY A 164 1.80 -15.97 -55.31
N ILE A 165 1.28 -16.66 -54.29
CA ILE A 165 0.23 -16.12 -53.42
C ILE A 165 0.86 -15.15 -52.41
N ARG A 166 0.42 -13.90 -52.38
CA ARG A 166 0.77 -12.90 -51.35
C ARG A 166 -0.37 -12.72 -50.38
N VAL A 167 -0.05 -12.75 -49.07
CA VAL A 167 -1.04 -12.56 -48.01
C VAL A 167 -0.69 -11.28 -47.27
N SER A 168 -1.68 -10.44 -46.98
CA SER A 168 -1.50 -9.25 -46.12
C SER A 168 -0.85 -9.65 -44.79
N PRO A 169 0.18 -8.90 -44.28
CA PRO A 169 0.83 -9.22 -43.03
C PRO A 169 -0.16 -9.21 -41.87
N ALA A 170 0.11 -10.00 -40.85
CA ALA A 170 -0.66 -9.95 -39.62
C ALA A 170 -0.25 -8.72 -38.82
N PRO A 171 -1.18 -8.05 -38.09
CA PRO A 171 -0.81 -6.98 -37.18
C PRO A 171 0.12 -7.51 -36.08
N ALA A 172 1.07 -6.69 -35.67
CA ALA A 172 1.90 -6.98 -34.50
C ALA A 172 1.02 -7.06 -33.25
N ARG A 173 1.29 -8.04 -32.39
CA ARG A 173 0.54 -8.28 -31.15
C ARG A 173 1.50 -8.61 -30.03
N ILE A 174 1.21 -8.12 -28.81
CA ILE A 174 2.02 -8.43 -27.62
C ILE A 174 2.07 -9.94 -27.33
N ILE A 175 0.99 -10.66 -27.59
CA ILE A 175 0.96 -12.13 -27.56
C ILE A 175 0.74 -12.64 -28.98
N PRO A 176 1.78 -13.11 -29.71
CA PRO A 176 1.61 -13.68 -31.03
C PRO A 176 0.59 -14.82 -31.03
N LYS A 177 -0.37 -14.79 -31.96
CA LYS A 177 -1.49 -15.74 -32.05
C LYS A 177 -2.37 -15.80 -30.77
N GLY A 178 -2.34 -14.77 -29.93
CA GLY A 178 -3.18 -14.67 -28.73
C GLY A 178 -4.67 -14.55 -29.10
N LEU A 179 -5.54 -15.12 -28.25
CA LEU A 179 -6.99 -15.02 -28.40
C LEU A 179 -7.50 -13.62 -27.99
N LEU A 180 -6.91 -13.00 -26.99
CA LEU A 180 -7.33 -11.71 -26.44
C LEU A 180 -6.67 -10.57 -27.21
N SER A 181 -7.45 -9.52 -27.49
CA SER A 181 -6.93 -8.24 -28.00
C SER A 181 -6.15 -7.51 -26.90
N GLU A 182 -5.38 -6.49 -27.29
CA GLU A 182 -4.60 -5.67 -26.36
C GLU A 182 -5.48 -4.99 -25.31
N SER A 183 -6.66 -4.52 -25.70
CA SER A 183 -7.63 -3.92 -24.76
C SER A 183 -8.24 -4.97 -23.81
N ALA A 184 -8.53 -6.19 -24.30
CA ALA A 184 -9.00 -7.27 -23.44
C ALA A 184 -7.91 -7.74 -22.45
N LEU A 185 -6.65 -7.82 -22.90
CA LEU A 185 -5.51 -8.12 -22.03
C LEU A 185 -5.32 -7.03 -20.95
N ALA A 186 -5.38 -5.74 -21.34
CA ALA A 186 -5.29 -4.63 -20.42
C ALA A 186 -6.43 -4.67 -19.36
N TRP A 187 -7.65 -5.00 -19.80
CA TRP A 187 -8.78 -5.17 -18.89
C TRP A 187 -8.54 -6.31 -17.88
N VAL A 188 -8.09 -7.48 -18.34
CA VAL A 188 -7.79 -8.63 -17.46
C VAL A 188 -6.71 -8.27 -16.43
N VAL A 189 -5.67 -7.56 -16.86
CA VAL A 189 -4.57 -7.10 -15.99
C VAL A 189 -5.07 -6.09 -14.96
N SER A 190 -5.77 -5.04 -15.38
CA SER A 190 -6.31 -4.01 -14.48
C SER A 190 -7.29 -4.60 -13.49
N ALA A 191 -8.27 -5.39 -13.94
CA ALA A 191 -9.24 -6.03 -13.06
C ALA A 191 -8.57 -6.93 -12.00
N LYS A 192 -7.45 -7.61 -12.35
CA LYS A 192 -6.74 -8.45 -11.37
C LYS A 192 -5.88 -7.64 -10.40
N TYR A 193 -5.07 -6.73 -10.89
CA TYR A 193 -4.00 -6.10 -10.11
C TYR A 193 -4.38 -4.74 -9.53
N GLN A 194 -5.31 -4.02 -10.15
CA GLN A 194 -5.87 -2.77 -9.62
C GLN A 194 -7.12 -3.03 -8.78
N ASP A 195 -8.07 -3.84 -9.30
CA ASP A 195 -9.39 -4.04 -8.68
C ASP A 195 -9.45 -5.30 -7.80
N ALA A 196 -8.33 -6.03 -7.68
CA ALA A 196 -8.19 -7.26 -6.90
C ALA A 196 -9.19 -8.37 -7.29
N LEU A 197 -9.67 -8.41 -8.55
CA LEU A 197 -10.63 -9.38 -9.05
C LEU A 197 -9.93 -10.66 -9.53
N PRO A 198 -10.11 -11.82 -8.87
CA PRO A 198 -9.48 -13.08 -9.27
C PRO A 198 -9.90 -13.55 -10.66
N LEU A 199 -9.01 -14.25 -11.36
CA LEU A 199 -9.27 -14.72 -12.74
C LEU A 199 -10.51 -15.60 -12.87
N TYR A 200 -10.85 -16.41 -11.85
CA TYR A 200 -12.06 -17.24 -11.89
C TYR A 200 -13.35 -16.38 -11.86
N ARG A 201 -13.33 -15.25 -11.13
CA ARG A 201 -14.45 -14.29 -11.14
C ARG A 201 -14.52 -13.52 -12.45
N GLN A 202 -13.35 -13.16 -13.02
CA GLN A 202 -13.30 -12.53 -14.34
C GLN A 202 -13.88 -13.46 -15.41
N ALA A 203 -13.52 -14.75 -15.42
CA ALA A 203 -14.09 -15.74 -16.32
C ALA A 203 -15.62 -15.85 -16.19
N ALA A 204 -16.12 -15.90 -14.95
CA ALA A 204 -17.55 -15.91 -14.67
C ALA A 204 -18.25 -14.61 -15.11
N LEU A 205 -17.61 -13.45 -14.93
CA LEU A 205 -18.12 -12.16 -15.39
C LEU A 205 -18.21 -12.08 -16.91
N LEU A 206 -17.12 -12.47 -17.62
CA LEU A 206 -17.09 -12.50 -19.08
C LEU A 206 -18.16 -13.45 -19.66
N GLY A 207 -18.38 -14.59 -19.00
CA GLY A 207 -19.44 -15.53 -19.39
C GLY A 207 -20.85 -14.93 -19.40
N ARG A 208 -21.15 -13.98 -18.48
CA ARG A 208 -22.44 -13.26 -18.44
C ARG A 208 -22.68 -12.40 -19.69
N PHE A 209 -21.60 -11.97 -20.34
CA PHE A 209 -21.62 -11.13 -21.54
C PHE A 209 -21.32 -11.93 -22.82
N GLY A 210 -21.40 -13.27 -22.76
CA GLY A 210 -21.17 -14.16 -23.91
C GLY A 210 -19.70 -14.47 -24.22
N GLY A 211 -18.76 -14.03 -23.38
CA GLY A 211 -17.34 -14.36 -23.50
C GLY A 211 -16.98 -15.61 -22.71
N ASP A 212 -17.16 -16.80 -23.29
CA ASP A 212 -16.79 -18.07 -22.64
C ASP A 212 -15.28 -18.29 -22.69
N LEU A 213 -14.60 -17.89 -21.60
CA LEU A 213 -13.15 -18.01 -21.44
C LEU A 213 -12.81 -18.77 -20.16
N SER A 214 -11.95 -19.78 -20.27
CA SER A 214 -11.47 -20.50 -19.10
C SER A 214 -10.50 -19.65 -18.26
N ARG A 215 -10.52 -19.85 -16.93
CA ARG A 215 -9.53 -19.23 -16.04
C ARG A 215 -8.08 -19.55 -16.45
N ASN A 216 -7.84 -20.73 -17.03
CA ASN A 216 -6.51 -21.15 -17.47
C ASN A 216 -6.05 -20.34 -18.70
N THR A 217 -6.95 -20.02 -19.62
CA THR A 217 -6.67 -19.13 -20.75
C THR A 217 -6.28 -17.73 -20.27
N LEU A 218 -7.00 -17.19 -19.29
CA LEU A 218 -6.69 -15.90 -18.69
C LEU A 218 -5.32 -15.95 -17.95
N ALA A 219 -5.06 -17.01 -17.19
CA ALA A 219 -3.79 -17.18 -16.46
C ALA A 219 -2.59 -17.29 -17.42
N ALA A 220 -2.70 -18.10 -18.47
CA ALA A 220 -1.66 -18.21 -19.49
C ALA A 220 -1.41 -16.88 -20.21
N SER A 221 -2.45 -16.10 -20.47
CA SER A 221 -2.34 -14.77 -21.07
C SER A 221 -1.60 -13.80 -20.13
N ILE A 222 -1.90 -13.80 -18.83
CA ILE A 222 -1.22 -13.00 -17.81
C ILE A 222 0.28 -13.32 -17.76
N VAL A 223 0.65 -14.61 -17.76
CA VAL A 223 2.07 -15.02 -17.73
C VAL A 223 2.80 -14.51 -18.97
N ARG A 224 2.23 -14.70 -20.16
CA ARG A 224 2.83 -14.26 -21.42
C ARG A 224 2.95 -12.73 -21.52
N VAL A 225 1.97 -11.98 -21.04
CA VAL A 225 2.06 -10.52 -20.96
C VAL A 225 3.16 -10.12 -19.97
N GLY A 226 3.21 -10.75 -18.77
CA GLY A 226 4.24 -10.51 -17.78
C GLY A 226 5.66 -10.74 -18.30
N GLU A 227 5.86 -11.74 -19.16
CA GLU A 227 7.13 -11.98 -19.86
C GLU A 227 7.40 -10.91 -20.93
N ALA A 228 6.39 -10.57 -21.73
CA ALA A 228 6.54 -9.62 -22.83
C ALA A 228 6.90 -8.19 -22.37
N VAL A 229 6.47 -7.76 -21.18
CA VAL A 229 6.79 -6.44 -20.63
C VAL A 229 8.15 -6.34 -19.95
N GLN A 230 8.93 -7.43 -19.93
CA GLN A 230 10.26 -7.47 -19.29
C GLN A 230 11.19 -6.32 -19.69
N PRO A 231 11.28 -5.88 -20.97
CA PRO A 231 12.12 -4.73 -21.34
C PRO A 231 11.75 -3.45 -20.59
N ILE A 232 10.47 -3.19 -20.38
CA ILE A 232 9.99 -2.03 -19.62
C ILE A 232 10.33 -2.16 -18.14
N ILE A 233 10.21 -3.35 -17.57
CA ILE A 233 10.60 -3.62 -16.18
C ILE A 233 12.11 -3.40 -15.98
N ASN A 234 12.93 -3.78 -16.94
CA ASN A 234 14.38 -3.55 -16.89
C ASN A 234 14.69 -2.04 -16.87
N LEU A 235 14.06 -1.25 -17.74
CA LEU A 235 14.22 0.21 -17.75
C LEU A 235 13.73 0.86 -16.45
N LEU A 236 12.58 0.43 -15.92
CA LEU A 236 12.11 0.90 -14.60
C LEU A 236 13.14 0.61 -13.50
N ARG A 237 13.80 -0.56 -13.56
CA ARG A 237 14.86 -0.92 -12.61
C ARG A 237 16.09 -0.04 -12.79
N ASP A 238 16.53 0.21 -14.00
CA ASP A 238 17.68 1.05 -14.29
C ASP A 238 17.47 2.47 -13.74
N HIS A 239 16.32 3.08 -14.03
CA HIS A 239 15.96 4.39 -13.46
C HIS A 239 15.83 4.38 -11.93
N LEU A 240 15.33 3.30 -11.34
CA LEU A 240 15.23 3.17 -9.88
C LEU A 240 16.61 3.12 -9.23
N LEU A 241 17.55 2.38 -9.82
CA LEU A 241 18.89 2.22 -9.28
C LEU A 241 19.74 3.51 -9.37
N GLU A 242 19.39 4.43 -10.27
CA GLU A 242 20.00 5.76 -10.41
C GLU A 242 19.38 6.82 -9.46
N ALA A 243 18.31 6.49 -8.74
CA ALA A 243 17.64 7.44 -7.86
C ALA A 243 18.48 7.79 -6.62
N ASP A 244 18.40 9.05 -6.18
CA ASP A 244 19.10 9.52 -4.97
C ASP A 244 18.50 8.98 -3.67
N LEU A 245 17.23 8.57 -3.71
CA LEU A 245 16.51 8.00 -2.57
C LEU A 245 15.66 6.82 -3.03
N VAL A 246 15.92 5.66 -2.44
CA VAL A 246 15.19 4.42 -2.67
C VAL A 246 14.57 3.95 -1.35
N LEU A 247 13.31 3.52 -1.41
CA LEU A 247 12.62 2.87 -0.30
C LEU A 247 12.49 1.38 -0.61
N GLY A 248 12.60 0.53 0.40
CA GLY A 248 12.50 -0.92 0.26
C GLY A 248 11.68 -1.56 1.37
N ASP A 249 10.93 -2.59 0.99
CA ASP A 249 10.17 -3.46 1.90
C ASP A 249 9.87 -4.79 1.20
N GLU A 250 9.40 -5.81 1.91
CA GLU A 250 9.01 -7.07 1.32
C GLU A 250 7.79 -7.69 2.01
N THR A 251 7.04 -8.49 1.25
CA THR A 251 5.89 -9.22 1.77
C THR A 251 5.90 -10.68 1.31
N VAL A 252 5.26 -11.55 2.09
CA VAL A 252 5.19 -12.98 1.77
C VAL A 252 4.29 -13.23 0.57
N ILE A 253 4.73 -14.09 -0.34
CA ILE A 253 3.92 -14.73 -1.40
C ILE A 253 4.06 -16.24 -1.27
N GLN A 254 2.99 -16.99 -1.53
CA GLN A 254 3.04 -18.45 -1.65
C GLN A 254 3.08 -18.84 -3.12
N VAL A 255 4.01 -19.74 -3.49
CA VAL A 255 4.13 -20.30 -4.83
C VAL A 255 4.02 -21.83 -4.72
N LEU A 256 3.02 -22.43 -5.38
CA LEU A 256 2.72 -23.85 -5.18
C LEU A 256 3.73 -24.77 -5.87
N LYS A 257 4.12 -24.44 -7.11
CA LYS A 257 5.03 -25.23 -7.96
C LYS A 257 6.38 -24.52 -8.10
N GLU A 258 7.07 -24.38 -6.97
CA GLU A 258 8.41 -23.80 -6.93
C GLU A 258 9.44 -24.94 -6.96
N PRO A 259 10.36 -25.01 -7.94
CA PRO A 259 11.31 -26.11 -8.05
C PRO A 259 12.15 -26.30 -6.80
N GLY A 260 12.23 -27.53 -6.31
CA GLY A 260 13.03 -27.88 -5.12
C GLY A 260 12.48 -27.38 -3.79
N ARG A 261 11.24 -26.85 -3.73
CA ARG A 261 10.64 -26.34 -2.50
C ARG A 261 9.23 -26.87 -2.26
N SER A 262 8.86 -26.98 -1.00
CA SER A 262 7.49 -27.36 -0.62
C SER A 262 6.49 -26.24 -0.97
N ALA A 263 5.26 -26.59 -1.31
CA ALA A 263 4.17 -25.64 -1.56
C ALA A 263 3.83 -24.74 -0.36
N GLN A 264 4.20 -25.14 0.87
CA GLN A 264 4.05 -24.36 2.10
C GLN A 264 5.21 -23.39 2.36
N SER A 265 6.29 -23.47 1.56
CA SER A 265 7.44 -22.58 1.69
C SER A 265 7.03 -21.12 1.47
N LYS A 266 7.60 -20.24 2.30
CA LYS A 266 7.38 -18.79 2.14
C LYS A 266 8.37 -18.25 1.12
N SER A 267 7.87 -17.72 0.04
CA SER A 267 8.58 -16.88 -0.90
C SER A 267 8.18 -15.43 -0.71
N TYR A 268 8.87 -14.49 -1.34
CA TYR A 268 8.71 -13.07 -1.06
C TYR A 268 8.50 -12.27 -2.34
N LEU A 269 7.67 -11.25 -2.23
CA LEU A 269 7.58 -10.15 -3.17
C LEU A 269 8.29 -8.96 -2.53
N TRP A 270 9.41 -8.57 -3.11
CA TRP A 270 10.17 -7.40 -2.72
C TRP A 270 9.61 -6.18 -3.45
N ALA A 271 9.48 -5.09 -2.74
CA ALA A 271 9.09 -3.80 -3.30
C ALA A 271 10.25 -2.82 -3.15
N GLN A 272 10.59 -2.17 -4.23
CA GLN A 272 11.56 -1.07 -4.30
C GLN A 272 10.88 0.11 -4.95
N MET A 273 11.13 1.32 -4.45
CA MET A 273 10.53 2.49 -5.05
C MET A 273 11.43 3.71 -4.94
N THR A 274 11.24 4.63 -5.87
CA THR A 274 11.92 5.92 -5.82
C THR A 274 11.24 6.85 -4.83
N GLY A 275 12.05 7.53 -4.01
CA GLY A 275 11.62 8.66 -3.19
C GLY A 275 11.96 10.02 -3.80
N SER A 276 12.67 10.02 -4.94
CA SER A 276 13.05 11.20 -5.72
C SER A 276 13.00 10.87 -7.21
N GLY A 277 12.88 11.87 -8.08
CA GLY A 277 12.75 11.68 -9.52
C GLY A 277 11.39 11.12 -9.94
N PRO A 278 11.29 10.48 -11.12
CA PRO A 278 10.05 9.85 -11.56
C PRO A 278 9.55 8.82 -10.55
N PRO A 279 8.27 8.85 -10.16
CA PRO A 279 7.72 7.89 -9.21
C PRO A 279 7.70 6.48 -9.81
N ILE A 280 8.58 5.61 -9.34
CA ILE A 280 8.66 4.20 -9.73
C ILE A 280 8.24 3.32 -8.55
N ARG A 281 7.49 2.26 -8.83
CA ARG A 281 7.08 1.21 -7.90
C ARG A 281 7.44 -0.12 -8.53
N LEU A 282 8.57 -0.70 -8.13
CA LEU A 282 9.10 -1.93 -8.69
C LEU A 282 8.89 -3.08 -7.73
N PHE A 283 8.28 -4.16 -8.22
CA PHE A 283 8.10 -5.39 -7.48
C PHE A 283 8.93 -6.50 -8.11
N ALA A 284 9.56 -7.33 -7.29
CA ALA A 284 10.35 -8.46 -7.73
C ALA A 284 10.03 -9.69 -6.87
N TYR A 285 9.79 -10.83 -7.53
CA TYR A 285 9.66 -12.10 -6.85
C TYR A 285 11.03 -12.64 -6.47
N ALA A 286 11.13 -13.20 -5.25
CA ALA A 286 12.29 -13.96 -4.83
C ALA A 286 11.89 -15.18 -3.98
N PRO A 287 12.61 -16.32 -4.09
CA PRO A 287 12.29 -17.52 -3.33
C PRO A 287 12.60 -17.42 -1.84
N GLY A 288 13.15 -16.31 -1.38
CA GLY A 288 13.51 -16.10 0.01
C GLY A 288 13.66 -14.64 0.41
N ARG A 289 13.93 -14.44 1.69
CA ARG A 289 14.16 -13.13 2.34
C ARG A 289 15.66 -12.89 2.63
N GLY A 290 16.55 -13.80 2.22
CA GLY A 290 17.95 -13.77 2.58
C GLY A 290 18.77 -12.69 1.86
N GLY A 291 19.98 -12.44 2.40
CA GLY A 291 20.89 -11.41 1.89
C GLY A 291 21.23 -11.54 0.40
N ASN A 292 21.43 -12.76 -0.11
CA ASN A 292 21.76 -13.00 -1.52
C ASN A 292 20.66 -12.46 -2.47
N GLN A 293 19.38 -12.60 -2.11
CA GLN A 293 18.28 -12.08 -2.90
C GLN A 293 18.28 -10.56 -2.92
N ALA A 294 18.44 -9.96 -1.74
CA ALA A 294 18.50 -8.52 -1.60
C ALA A 294 19.73 -7.93 -2.32
N THR A 295 20.90 -8.53 -2.19
CA THR A 295 22.12 -8.09 -2.90
C THR A 295 21.89 -8.06 -4.42
N HIS A 296 21.22 -9.07 -4.97
CA HIS A 296 20.90 -9.10 -6.41
C HIS A 296 19.93 -7.97 -6.81
N LEU A 297 18.91 -7.71 -6.00
CA LEU A 297 17.89 -6.68 -6.28
C LEU A 297 18.47 -5.26 -6.23
N TYR A 298 19.44 -5.01 -5.35
CA TYR A 298 20.09 -3.70 -5.20
C TYR A 298 21.42 -3.59 -5.93
N ALA A 299 21.82 -4.61 -6.70
CA ALA A 299 23.06 -4.57 -7.48
C ALA A 299 23.03 -3.43 -8.51
N GLY A 300 24.04 -2.58 -8.46
CA GLY A 300 24.16 -1.40 -9.33
C GLY A 300 23.48 -0.15 -8.81
N ILE A 301 22.94 -0.14 -7.57
CA ILE A 301 22.38 1.07 -6.98
C ILE A 301 23.44 2.18 -6.89
N LYS A 302 23.03 3.40 -7.20
CA LYS A 302 23.88 4.60 -7.20
C LYS A 302 24.62 4.75 -5.87
N ALA A 303 25.95 4.85 -5.94
CA ALA A 303 26.78 5.05 -4.76
C ALA A 303 26.43 6.37 -4.06
N GLY A 304 26.35 6.35 -2.72
CA GLY A 304 25.97 7.52 -1.92
C GLY A 304 24.46 7.82 -1.90
N ALA A 305 23.64 7.04 -2.59
CA ALA A 305 22.19 7.16 -2.49
C ALA A 305 21.70 6.87 -1.06
N VAL A 306 20.46 7.23 -0.82
CA VAL A 306 19.76 7.02 0.47
C VAL A 306 18.85 5.81 0.36
N LEU A 307 18.92 4.91 1.35
CA LEU A 307 18.03 3.76 1.48
C LEU A 307 17.13 3.95 2.71
N MET A 308 15.82 3.96 2.52
CA MET A 308 14.82 3.93 3.60
C MET A 308 14.23 2.52 3.68
N SER A 309 14.27 1.90 4.87
CA SER A 309 13.64 0.59 5.10
C SER A 309 13.18 0.44 6.55
N ASP A 310 12.61 -0.71 6.88
CA ASP A 310 12.37 -1.14 8.25
C ASP A 310 13.69 -1.52 8.97
N GLY A 311 13.58 -2.13 10.14
CA GLY A 311 14.74 -2.59 10.91
C GLY A 311 15.31 -3.95 10.50
N TYR A 312 14.93 -4.50 9.35
CA TYR A 312 15.43 -5.79 8.91
C TYR A 312 16.93 -5.75 8.57
N GLU A 313 17.69 -6.67 9.15
CA GLU A 313 19.17 -6.66 9.15
C GLU A 313 19.78 -6.71 7.73
N VAL A 314 19.11 -7.35 6.79
CA VAL A 314 19.59 -7.48 5.40
C VAL A 314 19.80 -6.12 4.75
N TYR A 315 18.98 -5.12 5.05
CA TYR A 315 19.14 -3.76 4.53
C TYR A 315 20.40 -3.06 5.06
N ASN A 316 20.90 -3.46 6.24
CA ASN A 316 22.19 -2.93 6.75
C ASN A 316 23.34 -3.39 5.86
N ALA A 317 23.37 -4.69 5.52
CA ALA A 317 24.40 -5.25 4.64
C ALA A 317 24.36 -4.62 3.23
N ILE A 318 23.15 -4.36 2.69
CA ILE A 318 22.98 -3.66 1.41
C ILE A 318 23.55 -2.25 1.50
N ALA A 319 23.19 -1.50 2.55
CA ALA A 319 23.64 -0.12 2.71
C ALA A 319 25.16 -0.03 2.87
N GLU A 320 25.77 -0.93 3.65
CA GLU A 320 27.21 -1.00 3.85
C GLU A 320 27.95 -1.37 2.55
N ALA A 321 27.51 -2.44 1.87
CA ALA A 321 28.14 -2.92 0.65
C ALA A 321 28.11 -1.90 -0.51
N ASN A 322 27.12 -1.01 -0.55
CA ASN A 322 26.95 -0.01 -1.61
C ASN A 322 27.24 1.43 -1.15
N GLY A 323 27.72 1.64 0.08
CA GLY A 323 28.01 2.97 0.62
C GLY A 323 26.79 3.89 0.74
N LEU A 324 25.60 3.32 1.07
CA LEU A 324 24.35 4.07 1.15
C LEU A 324 24.15 4.71 2.51
N THR A 325 23.44 5.84 2.52
CA THR A 325 22.90 6.40 3.77
C THR A 325 21.61 5.67 4.14
N HIS A 326 21.64 4.81 5.16
CA HIS A 326 20.48 4.05 5.60
C HIS A 326 19.64 4.85 6.59
N LEU A 327 18.36 5.08 6.29
CA LEU A 327 17.36 5.72 7.16
C LEU A 327 16.49 4.66 7.84
N GLY A 328 16.14 4.91 9.10
CA GLY A 328 15.21 4.08 9.86
C GLY A 328 13.77 4.60 9.78
N CYS A 329 12.80 3.72 9.99
CA CYS A 329 11.38 4.02 9.90
C CYS A 329 10.77 4.32 11.29
N TRP A 330 10.32 5.55 11.54
CA TRP A 330 9.65 5.94 12.79
C TRP A 330 8.28 5.29 12.96
N ALA A 331 7.57 4.95 11.89
CA ALA A 331 6.31 4.24 11.99
C ALA A 331 6.49 2.86 12.63
N HIS A 332 7.55 2.12 12.26
CA HIS A 332 7.90 0.84 12.88
C HIS A 332 8.28 1.00 14.34
N ALA A 333 9.12 1.98 14.68
CA ALA A 333 9.49 2.26 16.07
C ALA A 333 8.23 2.55 16.91
N ARG A 334 7.32 3.40 16.42
CA ARG A 334 6.07 3.72 17.09
C ARG A 334 5.17 2.50 17.28
N ARG A 335 5.09 1.61 16.29
CA ARG A 335 4.25 0.40 16.36
C ARG A 335 4.58 -0.47 17.58
N TYR A 336 5.85 -0.67 17.88
CA TYR A 336 6.28 -1.43 19.06
C TYR A 336 5.77 -0.80 20.38
N PHE A 337 5.80 0.52 20.52
CA PHE A 337 5.28 1.20 21.71
C PHE A 337 3.76 1.13 21.81
N VAL A 338 3.05 1.21 20.68
CA VAL A 338 1.59 1.02 20.63
C VAL A 338 1.20 -0.40 21.02
N GLU A 339 1.96 -1.42 20.59
CA GLU A 339 1.75 -2.79 21.02
C GLU A 339 2.01 -2.97 22.53
N ALA A 340 3.03 -2.31 23.07
CA ALA A 340 3.33 -2.29 24.49
C ALA A 340 2.24 -1.57 25.32
N GLU A 341 1.70 -0.46 24.86
CA GLU A 341 0.59 0.24 25.52
C GLU A 341 -0.70 -0.57 25.45
N ALA A 342 -0.93 -1.28 24.35
CA ALA A 342 -2.16 -2.03 24.14
C ALA A 342 -2.44 -3.09 25.22
N VAL A 343 -1.42 -3.66 25.86
CA VAL A 343 -1.59 -4.65 26.95
C VAL A 343 -1.88 -4.00 28.30
N ILE A 344 -1.67 -2.70 28.45
CA ILE A 344 -2.02 -1.96 29.65
C ILE A 344 -3.55 -1.76 29.69
N PRO A 345 -4.23 -2.07 30.83
CA PRO A 345 -5.66 -1.78 30.96
C PRO A 345 -5.97 -0.30 30.66
N LYS A 346 -7.06 -0.03 29.97
CA LYS A 346 -7.42 1.34 29.54
C LYS A 346 -7.41 2.34 30.70
N ALA A 347 -7.92 1.95 31.87
CA ALA A 347 -7.94 2.79 33.08
C ALA A 347 -6.55 3.12 33.64
N ALA A 348 -5.52 2.34 33.32
CA ALA A 348 -4.15 2.51 33.79
C ALA A 348 -3.24 3.18 32.71
N ARG A 349 -3.76 3.50 31.54
CA ARG A 349 -3.03 4.26 30.52
C ARG A 349 -3.03 5.73 30.87
N GLY A 350 -1.87 6.35 30.80
CA GLY A 350 -1.74 7.76 31.12
C GLY A 350 -0.33 8.28 30.86
N PRO A 351 -0.10 9.59 31.03
CA PRO A 351 1.19 10.24 30.74
C PRO A 351 2.36 9.71 31.58
N GLU A 352 2.07 9.04 32.70
CA GLU A 352 3.10 8.41 33.56
C GLU A 352 3.63 7.09 32.97
N GLN A 353 2.91 6.49 32.03
CA GLN A 353 3.32 5.22 31.43
C GLN A 353 4.41 5.45 30.38
N PRO A 354 5.56 4.73 30.45
CA PRO A 354 6.64 4.91 29.50
C PRO A 354 6.21 4.75 28.03
N ALA A 355 5.41 3.72 27.71
CA ALA A 355 4.93 3.52 26.34
C ALA A 355 4.14 4.73 25.83
N THR A 356 3.23 5.29 26.64
CA THR A 356 2.45 6.49 26.31
C THR A 356 3.34 7.70 26.09
N GLN A 357 4.41 7.86 26.90
CA GLN A 357 5.37 8.97 26.73
C GLN A 357 6.10 8.89 25.39
N PHE A 358 6.56 7.70 24.99
CA PHE A 358 7.19 7.52 23.68
C PHE A 358 6.20 7.74 22.53
N ILE A 359 4.98 7.23 22.63
CA ILE A 359 3.93 7.43 21.62
C ILE A 359 3.65 8.93 21.43
N ALA A 360 3.54 9.68 22.53
CA ALA A 360 3.30 11.12 22.49
C ALA A 360 4.48 11.87 21.87
N ALA A 361 5.72 11.58 22.28
CA ALA A 361 6.90 12.25 21.74
C ALA A 361 7.12 11.93 20.24
N ILE A 362 6.90 10.68 19.81
CA ILE A 362 6.93 10.33 18.39
C ILE A 362 5.80 11.05 17.65
N GLY A 363 4.61 11.19 18.26
CA GLY A 363 3.50 11.97 17.71
C GLY A 363 3.86 13.44 17.48
N GLU A 364 4.68 14.05 18.35
CA GLU A 364 5.20 15.40 18.16
C GLU A 364 6.04 15.50 16.88
N LEU A 365 6.90 14.51 16.57
CA LEU A 365 7.67 14.47 15.30
C LEU A 365 6.74 14.47 14.08
N TYR A 366 5.70 13.63 14.09
CA TYR A 366 4.73 13.58 12.99
C TYR A 366 3.91 14.86 12.86
N ALA A 367 3.58 15.51 13.97
CA ALA A 367 2.90 16.82 13.93
C ALA A 367 3.78 17.91 13.28
N ILE A 368 5.09 17.87 13.49
CA ILE A 368 6.05 18.76 12.82
C ILE A 368 6.11 18.46 11.32
N GLU A 369 6.20 17.19 10.92
CA GLU A 369 6.19 16.78 9.52
C GLU A 369 4.89 17.17 8.80
N ALA A 370 3.74 17.06 9.47
CA ALA A 370 2.45 17.47 8.92
C ALA A 370 2.39 18.98 8.64
N LYS A 371 3.00 19.82 9.49
CA LYS A 371 3.13 21.28 9.23
C LYS A 371 4.02 21.57 8.02
N ALA A 372 5.00 20.71 7.76
CA ALA A 372 5.98 20.86 6.69
C ALA A 372 5.53 20.22 5.35
N LYS A 373 4.28 19.75 5.23
CA LYS A 373 3.78 19.01 4.06
C LYS A 373 4.05 19.74 2.74
N ASP A 374 3.80 21.06 2.72
CA ASP A 374 3.92 21.88 1.51
C ASP A 374 5.25 22.67 1.46
N PHE A 375 6.18 22.41 2.39
CA PHE A 375 7.46 23.09 2.46
C PHE A 375 8.44 22.49 1.44
N THR A 376 9.31 23.37 0.91
CA THR A 376 10.48 22.93 0.15
C THR A 376 11.46 22.17 1.06
N PRO A 377 12.33 21.30 0.50
CA PRO A 377 13.33 20.58 1.32
C PRO A 377 14.18 21.49 2.22
N PRO A 378 14.69 22.65 1.80
CA PRO A 378 15.40 23.56 2.70
C PRO A 378 14.55 24.08 3.86
N GLN A 379 13.30 24.50 3.59
CA GLN A 379 12.37 24.97 4.62
C GLN A 379 12.02 23.86 5.62
N ARG A 380 11.80 22.62 5.13
CA ARG A 380 11.57 21.46 5.98
C ARG A 380 12.79 21.13 6.83
N GLY A 381 13.99 21.23 6.27
CA GLY A 381 15.25 21.06 7.01
C GLY A 381 15.39 22.05 8.14
N GLN A 382 15.08 23.33 7.90
CA GLN A 382 15.08 24.36 8.94
C GLN A 382 14.07 24.05 10.06
N LEU A 383 12.82 23.75 9.71
CA LEU A 383 11.78 23.41 10.68
C LEU A 383 12.18 22.20 11.55
N ARG A 384 12.80 21.18 10.96
CA ARG A 384 13.31 20.00 11.68
C ARG A 384 14.44 20.36 12.65
N ASN A 385 15.35 21.22 12.25
CA ASN A 385 16.43 21.68 13.13
C ASN A 385 15.89 22.45 14.34
N GLU A 386 14.87 23.28 14.15
CA GLU A 386 14.29 24.09 15.21
C GLU A 386 13.36 23.29 16.14
N HIS A 387 12.57 22.36 15.60
CA HIS A 387 11.52 21.70 16.35
C HIS A 387 11.71 20.19 16.54
N SER A 388 12.23 19.46 15.53
CA SER A 388 12.38 18.01 15.65
C SER A 388 13.58 17.61 16.50
N ARG A 389 14.71 18.35 16.45
CA ARG A 389 15.89 18.04 17.28
C ARG A 389 15.59 18.07 18.79
N PRO A 390 14.90 19.07 19.36
CA PRO A 390 14.52 19.04 20.77
C PRO A 390 13.66 17.82 21.14
N VAL A 391 12.74 17.41 20.25
CA VAL A 391 11.91 16.22 20.48
C VAL A 391 12.76 14.95 20.44
N LEU A 392 13.73 14.84 19.52
CA LEU A 392 14.67 13.71 19.48
C LEU A 392 15.49 13.64 20.78
N THR A 393 15.99 14.76 21.31
CA THR A 393 16.69 14.81 22.61
C THR A 393 15.78 14.32 23.74
N LYS A 394 14.50 14.69 23.73
CA LYS A 394 13.50 14.21 24.70
C LYS A 394 13.32 12.70 24.60
N ILE A 395 13.19 12.15 23.38
CA ILE A 395 13.05 10.70 23.14
C ILE A 395 14.30 9.94 23.61
N GLU A 396 15.50 10.45 23.32
CA GLU A 396 16.76 9.87 23.75
C GLU A 396 16.87 9.83 25.28
N ALA A 397 16.52 10.92 25.96
CA ALA A 397 16.50 10.96 27.42
C ALA A 397 15.52 9.94 28.03
N LEU A 398 14.34 9.74 27.41
CA LEU A 398 13.40 8.70 27.80
C LEU A 398 14.00 7.30 27.56
N LEU A 399 14.66 7.08 26.42
CA LEU A 399 15.30 5.82 26.08
C LEU A 399 16.38 5.46 27.12
N VAL A 400 17.30 6.35 27.41
CA VAL A 400 18.36 6.17 28.42
C VAL A 400 17.76 5.87 29.79
N ARG A 401 16.69 6.57 30.18
CA ARG A 401 16.01 6.38 31.47
C ARG A 401 15.43 4.98 31.64
N HIS A 402 14.87 4.40 30.56
CA HIS A 402 14.05 3.18 30.66
C HIS A 402 14.74 1.92 30.13
N LEU A 403 15.74 2.01 29.24
CA LEU A 403 16.36 0.88 28.52
C LEU A 403 16.85 -0.22 29.48
N HIS A 404 17.49 0.15 30.58
CA HIS A 404 18.06 -0.80 31.56
C HIS A 404 17.14 -1.08 32.76
N ARG A 405 15.94 -0.46 32.81
CA ARG A 405 14.99 -0.60 33.92
C ARG A 405 13.81 -1.51 33.58
N VAL A 406 13.70 -1.91 32.31
CA VAL A 406 12.59 -2.72 31.80
C VAL A 406 13.13 -4.07 31.37
N MET A 407 12.37 -5.13 31.62
CA MET A 407 12.77 -6.47 31.19
C MET A 407 12.85 -6.57 29.66
N PRO A 408 13.97 -7.05 29.10
CA PRO A 408 14.19 -7.10 27.65
C PRO A 408 13.11 -7.90 26.88
N ASN A 409 12.56 -8.93 27.53
CA ASN A 409 11.58 -9.83 26.93
C ASN A 409 10.12 -9.33 26.99
N SER A 410 9.83 -8.27 27.76
CA SER A 410 8.52 -7.60 27.76
C SER A 410 8.26 -6.87 26.43
N LEU A 411 7.01 -6.51 26.14
CA LEU A 411 6.70 -5.74 24.93
C LEU A 411 7.36 -4.37 24.95
N LEU A 412 7.35 -3.69 26.11
CA LEU A 412 8.05 -2.42 26.28
C LEU A 412 9.57 -2.59 26.14
N GLY A 413 10.16 -3.64 26.71
CA GLY A 413 11.59 -3.94 26.56
C GLY A 413 11.98 -4.14 25.10
N LYS A 414 11.18 -4.89 24.33
CA LYS A 414 11.39 -5.07 22.89
C LYS A 414 11.31 -3.74 22.12
N ALA A 415 10.34 -2.88 22.47
CA ALA A 415 10.21 -1.56 21.88
C ALA A 415 11.46 -0.69 22.13
N LEU A 416 11.97 -0.68 23.38
CA LEU A 416 13.16 0.06 23.76
C LEU A 416 14.43 -0.48 23.07
N HIS A 417 14.60 -1.80 23.00
CA HIS A 417 15.74 -2.41 22.29
C HIS A 417 15.69 -2.14 20.80
N TYR A 418 14.51 -2.22 20.17
CA TYR A 418 14.34 -1.85 18.76
C TYR A 418 14.71 -0.37 18.53
N LEU A 419 14.15 0.54 19.35
CA LEU A 419 14.46 1.96 19.26
C LEU A 419 15.95 2.25 19.43
N SER A 420 16.60 1.64 20.41
CA SER A 420 18.04 1.76 20.66
C SER A 420 18.87 1.28 19.47
N ALA A 421 18.58 0.09 18.95
CA ALA A 421 19.31 -0.49 17.81
C ALA A 421 19.14 0.33 16.52
N GLN A 422 17.97 0.93 16.31
CA GLN A 422 17.68 1.73 15.12
C GLN A 422 17.98 3.23 15.31
N TRP A 423 18.30 3.69 16.52
CA TRP A 423 18.48 5.09 16.85
C TRP A 423 19.40 5.85 15.89
N PRO A 424 20.61 5.35 15.54
CA PRO A 424 21.51 6.05 14.63
C PRO A 424 20.93 6.27 13.23
N LYS A 425 19.97 5.43 12.80
CA LYS A 425 19.28 5.53 11.50
C LYS A 425 18.04 6.42 11.59
N LEU A 426 17.31 6.32 12.71
CA LEU A 426 16.08 7.08 12.95
C LEU A 426 16.32 8.59 13.03
N ILE A 427 17.45 9.04 13.57
CA ILE A 427 17.75 10.47 13.70
C ILE A 427 18.26 11.11 12.40
N ARG A 428 18.64 10.33 11.37
CA ARG A 428 19.26 10.88 10.15
C ARG A 428 18.34 11.77 9.34
N PHE A 429 17.02 11.52 9.35
CA PHE A 429 16.08 12.26 8.52
C PHE A 429 16.11 13.78 8.75
N VAL A 430 16.50 14.25 9.94
CA VAL A 430 16.61 15.69 10.22
C VAL A 430 17.78 16.36 9.49
N GLY A 431 18.75 15.58 9.01
CA GLY A 431 19.93 16.08 8.28
C GLY A 431 19.62 16.58 6.88
N ASN A 432 18.50 16.16 6.29
CA ASN A 432 18.09 16.60 4.97
C ASN A 432 16.56 16.67 4.87
N GLY A 433 16.02 17.82 4.48
CA GLY A 433 14.57 18.02 4.36
C GLY A 433 13.89 17.22 3.25
N ALA A 434 14.65 16.63 2.33
CA ALA A 434 14.11 15.72 1.30
C ALA A 434 13.92 14.28 1.81
N TRP A 435 14.56 13.90 2.93
CA TRP A 435 14.48 12.53 3.44
C TRP A 435 13.18 12.29 4.20
N PRO A 436 12.51 11.15 3.97
CA PRO A 436 11.28 10.82 4.68
C PRO A 436 11.54 10.41 6.14
N ILE A 437 10.56 10.61 7.01
CA ILE A 437 10.60 10.17 8.41
C ILE A 437 10.28 8.68 8.55
N ASP A 438 9.57 8.09 7.59
CA ASP A 438 9.13 6.69 7.62
C ASP A 438 9.07 6.06 6.23
N ASN A 439 8.78 4.75 6.21
CA ASN A 439 8.67 3.92 5.01
C ASN A 439 7.21 3.71 4.56
N ASN A 440 6.25 4.51 5.07
CA ASN A 440 4.82 4.31 4.78
C ASN A 440 4.52 4.34 3.28
N LEU A 441 5.25 5.13 2.51
CA LEU A 441 5.10 5.19 1.05
C LEU A 441 5.30 3.80 0.42
N CYS A 442 6.31 3.02 0.87
CA CYS A 442 6.56 1.67 0.40
C CYS A 442 5.50 0.68 0.92
N GLU A 443 5.15 0.75 2.20
CA GLU A 443 4.11 -0.11 2.78
C GLU A 443 2.78 0.03 2.05
N ASN A 444 2.40 1.25 1.66
CA ASN A 444 1.16 1.50 0.93
C ASN A 444 1.18 0.96 -0.50
N ALA A 445 2.32 1.01 -1.18
CA ALA A 445 2.44 0.40 -2.50
C ALA A 445 2.32 -1.14 -2.47
N ILE A 446 2.73 -1.77 -1.37
CA ILE A 446 2.57 -3.23 -1.15
C ILE A 446 1.11 -3.61 -0.85
N ARG A 447 0.33 -2.71 -0.26
CA ARG A 447 -1.03 -3.00 0.20
C ARG A 447 -1.97 -3.56 -0.88
N PRO A 448 -2.04 -3.03 -2.12
CA PRO A 448 -2.88 -3.62 -3.17
C PRO A 448 -2.58 -5.09 -3.40
N PHE A 449 -1.30 -5.48 -3.37
CA PHE A 449 -0.90 -6.88 -3.43
C PHE A 449 -1.39 -7.68 -2.22
N VAL A 450 -1.25 -7.16 -1.00
CA VAL A 450 -1.67 -7.85 0.23
C VAL A 450 -3.18 -8.05 0.26
N VAL A 451 -3.96 -7.04 -0.16
CA VAL A 451 -5.42 -7.14 -0.30
C VAL A 451 -5.78 -8.15 -1.39
N GLY A 452 -5.19 -8.02 -2.57
CA GLY A 452 -5.43 -8.92 -3.69
C GLY A 452 -5.09 -10.37 -3.35
N ARG A 453 -3.96 -10.62 -2.67
CA ARG A 453 -3.55 -11.94 -2.20
C ARG A 453 -4.63 -12.64 -1.37
N ARG A 454 -5.42 -11.94 -0.60
CA ARG A 454 -6.54 -12.53 0.16
C ARG A 454 -7.63 -13.09 -0.77
N ASN A 455 -7.73 -12.62 -2.01
CA ASN A 455 -8.71 -13.06 -3.00
C ASN A 455 -8.22 -14.24 -3.84
N TRP A 456 -6.94 -14.30 -4.21
CA TRP A 456 -6.39 -15.39 -5.04
C TRP A 456 -5.43 -16.33 -4.31
N LEU A 457 -5.03 -16.03 -3.08
CA LEU A 457 -4.26 -16.83 -2.09
C LEU A 457 -2.80 -17.10 -2.48
N PHE A 458 -2.50 -17.56 -3.69
CA PHE A 458 -1.17 -18.02 -4.12
C PHE A 458 -0.92 -17.78 -5.62
N ALA A 459 0.33 -17.88 -6.04
CA ALA A 459 0.72 -18.09 -7.43
C ALA A 459 0.93 -19.60 -7.66
N ASP A 460 0.45 -20.11 -8.79
CA ASP A 460 0.62 -21.54 -9.12
C ASP A 460 2.09 -21.87 -9.44
N THR A 461 2.76 -21.00 -10.18
CA THR A 461 4.13 -21.19 -10.68
C THR A 461 5.01 -19.97 -10.40
N VAL A 462 6.33 -20.15 -10.50
CA VAL A 462 7.32 -19.05 -10.46
C VAL A 462 7.08 -18.05 -11.59
N ALA A 463 6.75 -18.51 -12.80
CA ALA A 463 6.40 -17.63 -13.92
C ALA A 463 5.18 -16.76 -13.59
N GLY A 464 4.15 -17.33 -12.93
CA GLY A 464 2.99 -16.56 -12.46
C GLY A 464 3.33 -15.55 -11.36
N ALA A 465 4.27 -15.85 -10.48
CA ALA A 465 4.76 -14.93 -9.46
C ALA A 465 5.54 -13.76 -10.08
N ASN A 466 6.44 -14.04 -11.03
CA ASN A 466 7.17 -13.02 -11.78
C ASN A 466 6.22 -12.13 -12.60
N ALA A 467 5.26 -12.72 -13.33
CA ALA A 467 4.27 -11.96 -14.05
C ALA A 467 3.45 -11.04 -13.13
N SER A 468 3.10 -11.53 -11.94
CA SER A 468 2.41 -10.69 -10.94
C SER A 468 3.30 -9.53 -10.46
N ALA A 469 4.59 -9.77 -10.20
CA ALA A 469 5.54 -8.73 -9.83
C ALA A 469 5.64 -7.65 -10.92
N HIS A 470 5.83 -8.04 -12.18
CA HIS A 470 5.94 -7.12 -13.31
C HIS A 470 4.68 -6.30 -13.52
N LEU A 471 3.51 -6.93 -13.47
CA LEU A 471 2.25 -6.25 -13.73
C LEU A 471 1.83 -5.34 -12.57
N TYR A 472 2.10 -5.71 -11.30
CA TYR A 472 1.99 -4.78 -10.18
C TYR A 472 2.94 -3.59 -10.33
N SER A 473 4.17 -3.81 -10.81
CA SER A 473 5.13 -2.72 -11.05
C SER A 473 4.58 -1.69 -12.02
N LEU A 474 4.00 -2.13 -13.14
CA LEU A 474 3.38 -1.23 -14.12
C LEU A 474 2.17 -0.49 -13.54
N ILE A 475 1.23 -1.23 -12.92
CA ILE A 475 0.00 -0.64 -12.35
C ILE A 475 0.34 0.39 -11.28
N GLU A 476 1.17 0.04 -10.30
CA GLU A 476 1.48 0.95 -9.20
C GLU A 476 2.38 2.12 -9.64
N THR A 477 3.24 1.93 -10.65
CA THR A 477 4.00 3.02 -11.26
C THR A 477 3.07 3.99 -12.00
N CYS A 478 2.09 3.50 -12.77
CA CYS A 478 1.08 4.36 -13.42
C CYS A 478 0.32 5.18 -12.37
N LYS A 479 -0.19 4.54 -11.32
CA LYS A 479 -0.91 5.23 -10.24
C LYS A 479 -0.06 6.29 -9.55
N ALA A 480 1.21 5.99 -9.29
CA ALA A 480 2.15 6.94 -8.69
C ALA A 480 2.40 8.17 -9.59
N ASN A 481 2.33 8.00 -10.91
CA ASN A 481 2.43 9.07 -11.91
C ASN A 481 1.07 9.69 -12.28
N ARG A 482 -0.03 9.32 -11.59
CA ARG A 482 -1.40 9.80 -11.86
C ARG A 482 -1.90 9.49 -13.27
N ILE A 483 -1.50 8.34 -13.80
CA ILE A 483 -1.87 7.85 -15.13
C ILE A 483 -2.86 6.70 -14.93
N ASP A 484 -3.92 6.68 -15.74
CA ASP A 484 -4.86 5.55 -15.74
C ASP A 484 -4.16 4.27 -16.22
N PRO A 485 -4.08 3.22 -15.39
CA PRO A 485 -3.37 2.01 -15.74
C PRO A 485 -3.95 1.27 -16.95
N TYR A 486 -5.28 1.26 -17.10
CA TYR A 486 -5.92 0.58 -18.22
C TYR A 486 -5.52 1.23 -19.56
N THR A 487 -5.65 2.55 -19.67
CA THR A 487 -5.29 3.31 -20.87
C THR A 487 -3.82 3.14 -21.20
N TYR A 488 -2.94 3.22 -20.19
CA TYR A 488 -1.51 2.99 -20.35
C TYR A 488 -1.22 1.59 -20.92
N LEU A 489 -1.81 0.55 -20.31
CA LEU A 489 -1.58 -0.83 -20.74
C LEU A 489 -2.07 -1.10 -22.17
N VAL A 490 -3.20 -0.52 -22.57
CA VAL A 490 -3.69 -0.64 -23.96
C VAL A 490 -2.67 -0.05 -24.93
N ASP A 491 -2.14 1.13 -24.63
CA ASP A 491 -1.15 1.81 -25.47
C ASP A 491 0.19 1.06 -25.48
N LEU A 492 0.67 0.66 -24.31
CA LEU A 492 1.87 -0.16 -24.16
C LEU A 492 1.77 -1.48 -24.97
N PHE A 493 0.69 -2.24 -24.84
CA PHE A 493 0.54 -3.53 -25.50
C PHE A 493 0.44 -3.42 -27.02
N ARG A 494 0.01 -2.28 -27.54
CA ARG A 494 -0.01 -1.97 -28.98
C ARG A 494 1.37 -1.59 -29.51
N LYS A 495 2.12 -0.79 -28.76
CA LYS A 495 3.39 -0.21 -29.20
C LYS A 495 4.59 -1.09 -28.91
N LEU A 496 4.59 -1.81 -27.77
CA LEU A 496 5.71 -2.63 -27.34
C LEU A 496 6.18 -3.65 -28.40
N PRO A 497 5.29 -4.37 -29.12
CA PRO A 497 5.72 -5.31 -30.18
C PRO A 497 6.37 -4.63 -31.40
N LEU A 498 6.29 -3.32 -31.51
CA LEU A 498 6.86 -2.52 -32.61
C LEU A 498 8.19 -1.87 -32.23
N ALA A 499 8.49 -1.77 -30.94
CA ALA A 499 9.73 -1.17 -30.42
C ALA A 499 10.90 -2.13 -30.67
N THR A 500 12.01 -1.59 -31.19
CA THR A 500 13.22 -2.34 -31.53
C THR A 500 14.50 -1.74 -30.94
N THR A 501 14.44 -0.50 -30.47
CA THR A 501 15.58 0.23 -29.89
C THR A 501 15.31 0.62 -28.45
N VAL A 502 16.38 0.84 -27.67
CA VAL A 502 16.27 1.29 -26.28
C VAL A 502 15.48 2.61 -26.18
N ASP A 503 15.74 3.55 -27.08
CA ASP A 503 15.03 4.85 -27.11
C ASP A 503 13.53 4.68 -27.38
N GLU A 504 13.13 3.69 -28.16
CA GLU A 504 11.72 3.37 -28.40
C GLU A 504 11.08 2.76 -27.16
N PHE A 505 11.76 1.86 -26.46
CA PHE A 505 11.29 1.31 -25.18
C PHE A 505 11.20 2.40 -24.11
N GLU A 506 12.18 3.31 -24.04
CA GLU A 506 12.20 4.43 -23.10
C GLU A 506 10.94 5.33 -23.26
N LYS A 507 10.52 5.60 -24.48
CA LYS A 507 9.30 6.38 -24.77
C LYS A 507 8.01 5.68 -24.32
N LEU A 508 8.06 4.38 -23.99
CA LEU A 508 6.91 3.64 -23.50
C LEU A 508 6.80 3.65 -21.97
N LEU A 509 7.75 4.25 -21.25
CA LEU A 509 7.66 4.40 -19.81
C LEU A 509 6.47 5.29 -19.41
N PRO A 510 5.83 5.03 -18.25
CA PRO A 510 4.58 5.69 -17.87
C PRO A 510 4.62 7.22 -17.96
N TRP A 511 5.70 7.85 -17.52
CA TRP A 511 5.85 9.31 -17.49
C TRP A 511 6.10 9.97 -18.85
N HIS A 512 6.36 9.19 -19.89
CA HIS A 512 6.52 9.68 -21.26
C HIS A 512 5.23 9.59 -22.09
N LEU A 513 4.27 8.76 -21.66
CA LEU A 513 2.98 8.67 -22.33
C LEU A 513 2.11 9.84 -21.85
N THR A 514 2.00 10.86 -22.71
CA THR A 514 1.02 11.93 -22.53
C THR A 514 -0.38 11.30 -22.45
N GLN A 515 -1.16 11.67 -21.43
CA GLN A 515 -2.56 11.28 -21.37
C GLN A 515 -3.22 11.62 -22.70
N PRO A 516 -3.94 10.70 -23.34
CA PRO A 516 -4.83 11.12 -24.41
C PRO A 516 -5.81 12.10 -23.77
N VAL A 517 -5.84 13.32 -24.29
CA VAL A 517 -6.96 14.24 -24.07
C VAL A 517 -8.21 13.42 -24.24
N ALA A 518 -9.08 13.39 -23.23
CA ALA A 518 -10.32 12.64 -23.24
C ALA A 518 -10.97 12.84 -24.62
N ALA A 519 -11.19 11.73 -25.33
CA ALA A 519 -11.88 11.78 -26.59
C ALA A 519 -13.24 12.41 -26.32
N THR A 520 -13.42 13.59 -26.89
CA THR A 520 -14.67 14.36 -26.94
C THR A 520 -15.81 13.55 -27.51
#